data_4798df7f88e4ea82ca2a86b54bfd1eb4
#
_entry.id   4798df7f88e4ea82ca2a86b54bfd1eb4
#
_cell.length_a   1.000
_cell.length_b   1.000
_cell.length_c   1.000
_cell.angle_alpha   90.00
_cell.angle_beta   90.00
_cell.angle_gamma   90.00
#
_symmetry.space_group_name_H-M   'P 1'
#
loop_
_entity.id
_entity.type
_entity.pdbx_description
1 polymer ?
#
loop_
_entity_poly.entity_id
_entity_poly.type
_entity_poly.pdbx_seq_one_letter_code
_entity_poly.pdbx_strand_id
1 'polypeptide(L)'
;MRRSARVDANHSEIKSALERIGCYVVDCAHVGQGFPDLVIAWRGRWVFLEIKDGAKSKSRQKLTGAQTIFHAEAAAKNCKVHVVKSVDDAIAAVQAETLRGKW
;
A
#
# COMPACT_ATOMS: atom_id res chain seq x y z
N MET A 1 -24.20 -5.19 -13.39
CA MET A 1 -23.09 -4.28 -13.45
C MET A 1 -22.08 -4.58 -12.36
N ARG A 2 -20.88 -4.56 -12.74
CA ARG A 2 -19.83 -4.88 -11.82
C ARG A 2 -19.54 -3.70 -10.91
N ARG A 3 -19.39 -3.97 -9.66
CA ARG A 3 -18.99 -2.94 -8.75
C ARG A 3 -17.48 -2.84 -8.69
N SER A 4 -17.00 -1.67 -8.89
CA SER A 4 -15.58 -1.43 -8.69
C SER A 4 -15.23 -1.58 -7.23
N ALA A 5 -14.04 -2.06 -6.96
CA ALA A 5 -13.51 -2.02 -5.62
C ALA A 5 -13.46 -0.57 -5.19
N ARG A 6 -13.82 -0.33 -3.93
CA ARG A 6 -13.77 1.01 -3.40
C ARG A 6 -12.33 1.40 -3.17
N VAL A 7 -11.94 2.56 -3.66
CA VAL A 7 -10.60 3.08 -3.42
C VAL A 7 -10.71 4.39 -2.65
N ASP A 8 -9.70 4.70 -1.87
CA ASP A 8 -9.67 5.96 -1.14
C ASP A 8 -9.38 7.11 -2.07
N ALA A 9 -9.84 8.30 -1.68
CA ALA A 9 -9.72 9.48 -2.55
C ALA A 9 -8.28 9.82 -2.89
N ASN A 10 -7.34 9.50 -2.00
CA ASN A 10 -5.93 9.80 -2.20
C ASN A 10 -5.18 8.73 -3.00
N HIS A 11 -5.89 7.69 -3.48
CA HIS A 11 -5.26 6.56 -4.15
C HIS A 11 -4.47 6.98 -5.40
N SER A 12 -5.11 7.72 -6.30
CA SER A 12 -4.45 8.06 -7.56
C SER A 12 -3.35 9.09 -7.36
N GLU A 13 -3.48 9.96 -6.37
CA GLU A 13 -2.45 10.92 -6.03
C GLU A 13 -1.17 10.22 -5.57
N ILE A 14 -1.32 9.22 -4.70
CA ILE A 14 -0.19 8.45 -4.21
C ILE A 14 0.46 7.68 -5.35
N LYS A 15 -0.35 7.01 -6.18
CA LYS A 15 0.16 6.26 -7.32
C LYS A 15 0.98 7.16 -8.24
N SER A 16 0.42 8.32 -8.59
CA SER A 16 1.10 9.26 -9.49
C SER A 16 2.39 9.79 -8.90
N ALA A 17 2.40 10.10 -7.61
CA ALA A 17 3.60 10.61 -6.95
C ALA A 17 4.72 9.57 -6.96
N LEU A 18 4.38 8.30 -6.70
CA LEU A 18 5.39 7.24 -6.72
C LEU A 18 5.94 7.02 -8.12
N GLU A 19 5.09 7.09 -9.14
CA GLU A 19 5.55 6.97 -10.52
C GLU A 19 6.50 8.10 -10.88
N ARG A 20 6.21 9.31 -10.39
CA ARG A 20 7.06 10.47 -10.69
C ARG A 20 8.46 10.34 -10.11
N ILE A 21 8.62 9.67 -8.99
CA ILE A 21 9.97 9.49 -8.42
C ILE A 21 10.67 8.26 -9.00
N GLY A 22 10.03 7.57 -9.93
CA GLY A 22 10.69 6.49 -10.66
C GLY A 22 10.26 5.08 -10.27
N CYS A 23 9.22 4.95 -9.44
CA CYS A 23 8.74 3.63 -9.06
C CYS A 23 7.93 3.00 -10.20
N TYR A 24 8.02 1.69 -10.32
CA TYR A 24 7.06 0.94 -11.11
C TYR A 24 5.91 0.57 -10.19
N VAL A 25 4.73 1.03 -10.48
CA VAL A 25 3.57 0.86 -9.59
C VAL A 25 2.55 -0.04 -10.23
N VAL A 26 2.20 -1.12 -9.54
CA VAL A 26 1.14 -2.02 -9.99
C VAL A 26 -0.08 -1.75 -9.09
N ASP A 27 -1.17 -1.35 -9.72
CA ASP A 27 -2.41 -1.05 -9.01
C ASP A 27 -3.19 -2.35 -8.80
N CYS A 28 -3.32 -2.74 -7.55
CA CYS A 28 -3.94 -4.00 -7.18
C CYS A 28 -5.24 -3.81 -6.40
N ALA A 29 -5.79 -2.60 -6.40
CA ALA A 29 -6.99 -2.30 -5.61
C ALA A 29 -8.16 -3.19 -5.98
N HIS A 30 -8.19 -3.71 -7.20
CA HIS A 30 -9.29 -4.55 -7.68
C HIS A 30 -9.16 -6.01 -7.27
N VAL A 31 -8.03 -6.41 -6.72
CA VAL A 31 -7.79 -7.82 -6.38
C VAL A 31 -8.69 -8.31 -5.26
N GLY A 32 -8.87 -7.47 -4.24
CA GLY A 32 -9.71 -7.85 -3.10
C GLY A 32 -9.05 -8.83 -2.16
N GLN A 33 -9.83 -9.41 -1.26
CA GLN A 33 -9.39 -10.45 -0.32
C GLN A 33 -8.24 -9.99 0.58
N GLY A 34 -8.20 -8.70 0.87
CA GLY A 34 -7.18 -8.12 1.74
C GLY A 34 -5.85 -7.86 1.07
N PHE A 35 -5.75 -8.12 -0.23
CA PHE A 35 -4.51 -7.85 -0.94
C PHE A 35 -4.23 -6.34 -0.94
N PRO A 36 -2.96 -5.93 -0.78
CA PRO A 36 -2.63 -4.51 -0.74
C PRO A 36 -3.01 -3.75 -2.00
N ASP A 37 -3.23 -2.45 -1.84
CA ASP A 37 -3.69 -1.61 -2.94
C ASP A 37 -2.64 -1.41 -4.03
N LEU A 38 -1.37 -1.27 -3.65
CA LEU A 38 -0.29 -1.04 -4.61
C LEU A 38 0.87 -1.97 -4.32
N VAL A 39 1.50 -2.46 -5.37
CA VAL A 39 2.76 -3.18 -5.30
C VAL A 39 3.78 -2.39 -6.09
N ILE A 40 4.87 -2.04 -5.45
CA ILE A 40 5.86 -1.10 -5.98
C ILE A 40 7.17 -1.83 -6.20
N ALA A 41 7.75 -1.69 -7.38
CA ALA A 41 9.11 -2.15 -7.63
C ALA A 41 10.03 -0.94 -7.67
N TRP A 42 11.03 -0.92 -6.82
CA TRP A 42 11.95 0.20 -6.76
C TRP A 42 13.27 -0.22 -6.13
N ARG A 43 14.34 0.08 -6.81
CA ARG A 43 15.71 -0.15 -6.32
C ARG A 43 15.94 -1.56 -5.80
N GLY A 44 15.48 -2.53 -6.58
CA GLY A 44 15.73 -3.93 -6.29
C GLY A 44 14.80 -4.55 -5.27
N ARG A 45 13.75 -3.84 -4.85
CA ARG A 45 12.82 -4.36 -3.86
C ARG A 45 11.38 -4.20 -4.32
N TRP A 46 10.53 -5.07 -3.80
CA TRP A 46 9.09 -4.94 -3.90
C TRP A 46 8.57 -4.39 -2.59
N VAL A 47 7.71 -3.40 -2.68
CA VAL A 47 7.11 -2.76 -1.49
C VAL A 47 5.60 -2.84 -1.63
N PHE A 48 4.92 -3.26 -0.58
CA PHE A 48 3.48 -3.43 -0.58
C PHE A 48 2.84 -2.32 0.24
N LEU A 49 1.90 -1.59 -0.36
CA LEU A 49 1.26 -0.46 0.29
C LEU A 49 -0.24 -0.67 0.38
N GLU A 50 -0.78 -0.44 1.58
CA GLU A 50 -2.20 -0.40 1.83
C GLU A 50 -2.58 1.05 2.05
N ILE A 51 -3.48 1.60 1.22
CA ILE A 51 -3.81 3.02 1.28
C ILE A 51 -5.05 3.22 2.12
N LYS A 52 -4.97 4.14 3.08
CA LYS A 52 -6.11 4.61 3.85
C LYS A 52 -6.16 6.13 3.73
N ASP A 53 -7.37 6.68 3.70
CA ASP A 53 -7.52 8.13 3.61
C ASP A 53 -7.49 8.71 5.01
N GLY A 54 -6.43 9.44 5.34
CA GLY A 54 -6.25 10.03 6.66
C GLY A 54 -7.29 11.09 7.00
N ALA A 55 -8.01 11.60 6.00
CA ALA A 55 -9.07 12.57 6.26
C ALA A 55 -10.36 11.91 6.73
N LYS A 56 -10.48 10.59 6.63
CA LYS A 56 -11.68 9.90 7.05
C LYS A 56 -11.65 9.60 8.54
N SER A 57 -12.81 9.23 9.10
CA SER A 57 -12.89 8.90 10.52
C SER A 57 -11.96 7.72 10.83
N LYS A 58 -11.60 7.59 12.09
CA LYS A 58 -10.69 6.51 12.50
C LYS A 58 -11.26 5.14 12.18
N SER A 59 -12.56 4.96 12.29
CA SER A 59 -13.17 3.66 11.97
C SER A 59 -12.99 3.32 10.49
N ARG A 60 -12.99 4.35 9.62
CA ARG A 60 -12.79 4.16 8.18
C ARG A 60 -11.34 3.94 7.81
N GLN A 61 -10.43 4.26 8.71
CA GLN A 61 -9.00 4.07 8.48
C GLN A 61 -8.52 2.71 8.95
N LYS A 62 -9.37 1.94 9.62
CA LYS A 62 -8.97 0.62 10.11
C LYS A 62 -8.88 -0.37 8.96
N LEU A 63 -8.04 -1.36 9.14
CA LEU A 63 -7.97 -2.47 8.20
C LEU A 63 -9.26 -3.29 8.31
N THR A 64 -9.70 -3.82 7.18
CA THR A 64 -10.80 -4.79 7.18
C THR A 64 -10.29 -6.09 7.78
N GLY A 65 -11.21 -7.02 8.05
CA GLY A 65 -10.81 -8.33 8.56
C GLY A 65 -9.84 -9.05 7.62
N ALA A 66 -10.14 -9.04 6.31
CA ALA A 66 -9.29 -9.68 5.33
C ALA A 66 -7.90 -9.03 5.26
N GLN A 67 -7.85 -7.70 5.34
CA GLN A 67 -6.58 -6.98 5.33
C GLN A 67 -5.75 -7.31 6.57
N THR A 68 -6.42 -7.39 7.73
CA THR A 68 -5.72 -7.73 8.97
C THR A 68 -5.08 -9.11 8.87
N ILE A 69 -5.78 -10.08 8.30
CA ILE A 69 -5.24 -11.42 8.11
C ILE A 69 -4.06 -11.38 7.14
N PHE A 70 -4.21 -10.68 6.02
CA PHE A 70 -3.14 -10.60 5.04
C PHE A 70 -1.87 -9.99 5.65
N HIS A 71 -2.03 -8.89 6.38
CA HIS A 71 -0.88 -8.22 7.00
C HIS A 71 -0.20 -9.13 8.02
N ALA A 72 -0.99 -9.86 8.81
CA ALA A 72 -0.44 -10.75 9.83
C ALA A 72 0.31 -11.93 9.20
N GLU A 73 -0.25 -12.53 8.16
CA GLU A 73 0.40 -13.65 7.48
C GLU A 73 1.71 -13.21 6.84
N ALA A 74 1.71 -12.05 6.22
CA ALA A 74 2.92 -11.50 5.61
C ALA A 74 3.98 -11.23 6.68
N ALA A 75 3.57 -10.61 7.78
CA ALA A 75 4.49 -10.29 8.88
C ALA A 75 5.12 -11.54 9.48
N ALA A 76 4.36 -12.64 9.52
CA ALA A 76 4.88 -13.91 10.03
C ALA A 76 6.02 -14.45 9.15
N LYS A 77 6.10 -13.99 7.92
CA LYS A 77 7.17 -14.35 6.98
C LYS A 77 8.18 -13.22 6.81
N ASN A 78 8.19 -12.29 7.74
CA ASN A 78 9.09 -11.13 7.70
C ASN A 78 8.86 -10.21 6.49
N CYS A 79 7.64 -10.20 5.97
CA CYS A 79 7.24 -9.32 4.89
C CYS A 79 6.29 -8.28 5.45
N LYS A 80 6.54 -7.02 5.15
CA LYS A 80 5.73 -5.95 5.70
C LYS A 80 4.81 -5.36 4.65
N VAL A 81 3.55 -5.14 5.03
CA VAL A 81 2.64 -4.31 4.25
C VAL A 81 2.55 -2.98 4.97
N HIS A 82 2.89 -1.90 4.28
CA HIS A 82 2.88 -0.56 4.87
C HIS A 82 1.50 0.06 4.70
N VAL A 83 0.95 0.57 5.79
CA VAL A 83 -0.29 1.35 5.72
C VAL A 83 0.11 2.80 5.56
N VAL A 84 -0.35 3.42 4.48
CA VAL A 84 0.02 4.81 4.15
C VAL A 84 -1.24 5.65 3.99
N LYS A 85 -1.18 6.90 4.43
CA LYS A 85 -2.33 7.80 4.41
C LYS A 85 -2.09 9.05 3.58
N SER A 86 -0.89 9.20 3.04
CA SER A 86 -0.52 10.39 2.29
C SER A 86 0.61 10.07 1.34
N VAL A 87 0.87 10.98 0.42
CA VAL A 87 2.04 10.88 -0.47
C VAL A 87 3.32 10.77 0.34
N ASP A 88 3.47 11.61 1.37
CA ASP A 88 4.68 11.59 2.19
C ASP A 88 4.86 10.25 2.89
N ASP A 89 3.78 9.68 3.43
CA ASP A 89 3.82 8.35 4.03
C ASP A 89 4.29 7.31 3.04
N ALA A 90 3.76 7.36 1.82
CA ALA A 90 4.09 6.37 0.80
C ALA A 90 5.56 6.45 0.39
N ILE A 91 6.06 7.66 0.18
CA ILE A 91 7.46 7.85 -0.16
C ILE A 91 8.35 7.37 0.98
N ALA A 92 7.99 7.71 2.22
CA ALA A 92 8.75 7.27 3.39
C ALA A 92 8.78 5.74 3.50
N ALA A 93 7.67 5.08 3.21
CA ALA A 93 7.59 3.61 3.26
C ALA A 93 8.51 2.98 2.22
N VAL A 94 8.51 3.50 0.99
CA VAL A 94 9.37 2.98 -0.07
C VAL A 94 10.84 3.17 0.29
N GLN A 95 11.17 4.34 0.82
CA GLN A 95 12.54 4.62 1.22
C GLN A 95 12.99 3.75 2.38
N ALA A 96 12.10 3.51 3.34
CA ALA A 96 12.41 2.67 4.49
C ALA A 96 12.75 1.24 4.06
N GLU A 97 12.00 0.70 3.11
CA GLU A 97 12.30 -0.64 2.61
C GLU A 97 13.64 -0.69 1.91
N THR A 98 13.98 0.36 1.17
CA THR A 98 15.26 0.43 0.50
C THR A 98 16.41 0.42 1.50
N LEU A 99 16.22 1.05 2.65
CA LEU A 99 17.26 1.20 3.66
C LEU A 99 17.35 0.02 4.63
N ARG A 100 16.45 -0.94 4.53
CA ARG A 100 16.40 -2.04 5.50
C ARG A 100 17.61 -2.98 5.46
N GLY A 101 18.50 -2.76 4.59
CA GLY A 101 19.65 -3.62 4.50
C GLY A 101 19.50 -4.67 3.42
N LYS A 102 20.43 -5.60 3.39
CA LYS A 102 20.48 -6.57 2.31
C LYS A 102 19.59 -7.76 2.57
N TRP A 103 19.26 -8.40 1.50
CA TRP A 103 18.54 -9.66 1.56
C TRP A 103 19.33 -10.75 2.24
#